data_6c478b53526c5a922ed8ad67ddece508
#
_entry.id   6c478b53526c5a922ed8ad67ddece508
#
_cell.length_a   1.000
_cell.length_b   1.000
_cell.length_c   1.000
_cell.angle_alpha   90.00
_cell.angle_beta   90.00
_cell.angle_gamma   90.00
#
_symmetry.space_group_name_H-M   'P 1'
#
loop_
_entity.id
_entity.type
_entity.pdbx_description
1 polymer ?
#
loop_
_entity_poly.entity_id
_entity_poly.type
_entity_poly.pdbx_seq_one_letter_code
_entity_poly.pdbx_strand_id
1 'polypeptide(L)' 'MLSTRYRLELTDICCRIISEDTVSLEERIWMNKLCNHNLHARELAGALLCPDFIEDKE' A
#
# COMPACT_ATOMS: atom_id res chain seq x y z
N MET A 1 -4.05 11.97 -9.28
CA MET A 1 -2.87 12.05 -8.44
C MET A 1 -3.24 11.82 -6.98
N LEU A 2 -2.39 11.12 -6.25
CA LEU A 2 -2.67 10.78 -4.86
C LEU A 2 -2.32 11.95 -3.95
N SER A 3 -3.21 12.30 -3.03
CA SER A 3 -2.95 13.41 -2.11
C SER A 3 -1.91 13.00 -1.08
N THR A 4 -1.25 13.97 -0.48
CA THR A 4 -0.25 13.71 0.54
C THR A 4 -0.86 12.94 1.71
N ARG A 5 -2.07 13.33 2.10
CA ARG A 5 -2.75 12.68 3.21
C ARG A 5 -2.98 11.20 2.92
N TYR A 6 -3.45 10.87 1.72
CA TYR A 6 -3.69 9.47 1.36
C TYR A 6 -2.39 8.71 1.27
N ARG A 7 -1.34 9.36 0.78
CA ARG A 7 -0.04 8.69 0.72
C ARG A 7 0.46 8.33 2.10
N LEU A 8 0.30 9.24 3.05
CA LEU A 8 0.75 8.97 4.41
C LEU A 8 -0.05 7.86 5.06
N GLU A 9 -1.36 7.85 4.86
CA GLU A 9 -2.19 6.80 5.42
C GLU A 9 -1.86 5.45 4.80
N LEU A 10 -1.69 5.43 3.49
CA LEU A 10 -1.35 4.19 2.79
C LEU A 10 0.00 3.67 3.26
N THR A 11 0.98 4.55 3.39
CA THR A 11 2.31 4.17 3.86
C THR A 11 2.23 3.61 5.28
N ASP A 12 1.44 4.23 6.14
CA ASP A 12 1.28 3.76 7.51
C ASP A 12 0.69 2.35 7.55
N ILE A 13 -0.35 2.11 6.77
CA ILE A 13 -0.97 0.79 6.72
C ILE A 13 0.02 -0.24 6.20
N CYS A 14 0.75 0.08 5.15
CA CYS A 14 1.73 -0.83 4.59
C CYS A 14 2.84 -1.15 5.58
N CYS A 15 3.29 -0.14 6.32
CA CYS A 15 4.31 -0.36 7.33
C CYS A 15 3.82 -1.29 8.42
N ARG A 16 2.55 -1.15 8.82
CA ARG A 16 1.99 -2.04 9.82
C ARG A 16 1.94 -3.47 9.32
N ILE A 17 1.57 -3.66 8.06
CA ILE A 17 1.52 -5.00 7.49
C ILE A 17 2.92 -5.62 7.48
N ILE A 18 3.91 -4.85 7.08
CA ILE A 18 5.29 -5.35 7.04
C ILE A 18 5.79 -5.70 8.43
N SER A 19 5.42 -4.90 9.43
CA SER A 19 5.84 -5.14 10.80
C SER A 19 4.99 -6.20 11.50
N GLU A 20 4.05 -6.79 10.78
CA GLU A 20 3.14 -7.78 11.33
C GLU A 20 2.30 -7.18 12.46
N ASP A 21 2.06 -5.89 12.37
CA ASP A 21 1.22 -5.22 13.33
C ASP A 21 -0.25 -5.43 12.95
N THR A 22 -1.14 -5.17 13.88
CA THR A 22 -2.56 -5.38 13.64
C THR A 22 -3.11 -4.32 12.70
N VAL A 23 -3.72 -4.77 11.62
CA VAL A 23 -4.38 -3.87 10.68
C VAL A 23 -5.84 -4.32 10.59
N SER A 24 -6.75 -3.39 10.82
CA SER A 24 -8.16 -3.75 10.83
C SER A 24 -8.65 -4.08 9.43
N LEU A 25 -9.75 -4.82 9.37
CA LEU A 25 -10.33 -5.20 8.10
C LEU A 25 -10.76 -3.96 7.32
N GLU A 26 -11.28 -2.96 8.03
CA GLU A 26 -11.70 -1.73 7.37
C GLU A 26 -10.52 -1.02 6.70
N GLU A 27 -9.38 -1.01 7.36
CA GLU A 27 -8.19 -0.40 6.78
C GLU A 27 -7.75 -1.15 5.53
N ARG A 28 -7.82 -2.46 5.56
CA ARG A 28 -7.44 -3.26 4.40
C ARG A 28 -8.41 -3.05 3.25
N ILE A 29 -9.70 -2.95 3.55
CA ILE A 29 -10.69 -2.69 2.52
C ILE A 29 -10.46 -1.32 1.90
N TRP A 30 -10.18 -0.32 2.74
CA TRP A 30 -9.90 1.03 2.28
C TRP A 30 -8.69 1.03 1.33
N MET A 31 -7.63 0.34 1.73
CA MET A 31 -6.43 0.26 0.91
C MET A 31 -6.72 -0.40 -0.44
N ASN A 32 -7.47 -1.50 -0.42
CA ASN A 32 -7.83 -2.19 -1.65
C ASN A 32 -8.63 -1.29 -2.58
N LYS A 33 -9.61 -0.58 -2.03
CA LYS A 33 -10.41 0.31 -2.85
C LYS A 33 -9.56 1.43 -3.45
N LEU A 34 -8.69 2.00 -2.64
CA LEU A 34 -7.82 3.06 -3.11
C LEU A 34 -6.92 2.55 -4.23
N CYS A 35 -6.34 1.39 -4.07
CA CYS A 35 -5.47 0.81 -5.08
C CYS A 35 -6.21 0.49 -6.37
N ASN A 36 -7.48 0.11 -6.26
CA ASN A 36 -8.27 -0.19 -7.43
C ASN A 36 -8.64 1.07 -8.22
N HIS A 37 -8.80 2.19 -7.52
CA HIS A 37 -9.21 3.43 -8.17
C HIS A 37 -8.04 4.33 -8.54
N ASN A 38 -6.88 4.09 -7.98
CA ASN A 38 -5.75 4.99 -8.17
C ASN A 38 -4.49 4.19 -8.46
N LEU A 39 -3.99 4.35 -9.68
CA LEU A 39 -2.81 3.62 -10.10
C LEU A 39 -1.59 3.98 -9.26
N HIS A 40 -1.46 5.25 -8.87
CA HIS A 40 -0.33 5.68 -8.06
C HIS A 40 -0.36 5.01 -6.69
N ALA A 41 -1.55 4.85 -6.11
CA ALA A 41 -1.68 4.17 -4.83
C ALA A 41 -1.26 2.71 -4.96
N ARG A 42 -1.66 2.07 -6.05
CA ARG A 42 -1.31 0.68 -6.28
C ARG A 42 0.20 0.51 -6.42
N GLU A 43 0.83 1.42 -7.16
CA GLU A 43 2.27 1.35 -7.34
C GLU A 43 3.00 1.60 -6.03
N LEU A 44 2.52 2.55 -5.24
CA LEU A 44 3.14 2.84 -3.96
C LEU A 44 3.02 1.66 -3.01
N ALA A 45 1.84 1.07 -2.93
CA ALA A 45 1.63 -0.08 -2.06
C ALA A 45 2.50 -1.26 -2.49
N GLY A 46 2.59 -1.49 -3.80
CA GLY A 46 3.43 -2.57 -4.30
C GLY A 46 4.90 -2.36 -3.94
N ALA A 47 5.37 -1.13 -4.08
CA ALA A 47 6.77 -0.84 -3.76
C ALA A 47 7.05 -1.01 -2.26
N LEU A 48 6.08 -0.67 -1.42
CA LEU A 48 6.27 -0.77 0.02
C LEU A 48 6.13 -2.20 0.53
N LEU A 49 5.17 -2.94 -0.01
CA LEU A 49 4.89 -4.28 0.49
C LEU A 49 5.79 -5.35 -0.12
N CYS A 50 6.24 -5.14 -1.36
CA CYS A 50 7.03 -6.14 -2.05
C CYS A 50 8.26 -5.51 -2.71
N PRO A 51 9.17 -4.97 -1.92
CA PRO A 51 10.34 -4.29 -2.49
C PRO A 51 11.25 -5.23 -3.27
N ASP A 52 11.27 -6.51 -2.91
CA ASP A 52 12.13 -7.46 -3.59
C ASP A 52 11.47 -8.07 -4.80
N PHE A 53 10.21 -7.80 -5.00
CA PHE A 53 9.46 -8.37 -6.09
C PHE A 53 10.04 -7.98 -7.44
N ILE A 54 10.68 -6.88 -7.46
CA ILE A 54 11.20 -6.33 -8.66
C ILE A 54 12.13 -7.21 -9.39
N GLU A 55 12.77 -7.90 -8.83
CA GLU A 55 13.69 -8.60 -9.47
C GLU A 55 13.25 -9.50 -10.43
N ASP A 56 12.72 -9.80 -10.66
CA ASP A 56 12.34 -10.63 -11.61
C ASP A 56 12.42 -10.47 -12.89
N LYS A 57 12.68 -10.25 -13.06
CA LYS A 57 12.82 -10.13 -14.10
C LYS A 57 13.16 -10.36 -14.85
N GLU A 58 13.22 -10.73 -15.05
CA GLU A 58 13.61 -10.86 -15.68
C GLU A 58 13.81 -10.88 -16.11
#